data_7efb3027489d9b568bb1ea94a6264faa
#
_entry.id   7efb3027489d9b568bb1ea94a6264faa
#
_cell.length_a   1.000
_cell.length_b   1.000
_cell.length_c   1.000
_cell.angle_alpha   90.00
_cell.angle_beta   90.00
_cell.angle_gamma   90.00
#
_symmetry.space_group_name_H-M   'P 1'
#
loop_
_entity.id
_entity.type
_entity.pdbx_description
1 polymer ?
#
loop_
_entity_poly.entity_id
_entity_poly.type
_entity_poly.pdbx_seq_one_letter_code
_entity_poly.pdbx_strand_id
1 'polypeptide(L)'
;IYERVKQLPNVIIKEHWTMVDILCEDNVCYGVVVKKDDGTLDTITANYTVLASGGIGGIYRYSTNYRHLTGDAIALALKHGIELKNTNYVQIHPTTFYTENETDRSFLISESVRGEGAVLLDKKMERFTDELQPRDVVTREIRKQMKKDGTDFVWLSMKPIDREQLES
;
A
#
# COMPACT_ATOMS: atom_id res chain seq x y z
N ILE A 1 -9.00 -16.18 -1.40
CA ILE A 1 -8.02 -16.69 -0.40
C ILE A 1 -8.69 -16.85 0.97
N TYR A 2 -9.33 -15.80 1.52
CA TYR A 2 -9.94 -15.81 2.85
C TYR A 2 -10.93 -16.98 3.07
N GLU A 3 -11.90 -17.18 2.19
CA GLU A 3 -12.87 -18.28 2.27
C GLU A 3 -12.22 -19.67 2.26
N ARG A 4 -11.09 -19.81 1.58
CA ARG A 4 -10.33 -21.07 1.59
C ARG A 4 -9.59 -21.29 2.90
N VAL A 5 -9.05 -20.22 3.50
CA VAL A 5 -8.35 -20.30 4.79
C VAL A 5 -9.30 -20.65 5.92
N LYS A 6 -10.54 -20.12 5.91
CA LYS A 6 -11.58 -20.45 6.90
C LYS A 6 -11.96 -21.94 6.94
N GLN A 7 -11.73 -22.66 5.85
CA GLN A 7 -12.04 -24.09 5.74
C GLN A 7 -10.92 -24.99 6.30
N LEU A 8 -9.77 -24.43 6.67
CA LEU A 8 -8.64 -25.20 7.19
C LEU A 8 -8.83 -25.48 8.68
N PRO A 9 -8.86 -26.76 9.10
CA PRO A 9 -9.17 -27.14 10.49
C PRO A 9 -8.08 -26.75 11.50
N ASN A 10 -6.88 -26.45 11.01
CA ASN A 10 -5.71 -26.05 11.80
C ASN A 10 -5.48 -24.53 11.83
N VAL A 11 -6.42 -23.73 11.32
CA VAL A 11 -6.33 -22.28 11.32
C VAL A 11 -7.42 -21.68 12.19
N ILE A 12 -7.02 -20.80 13.11
CA ILE A 12 -7.94 -20.01 13.94
C ILE A 12 -7.83 -18.56 13.52
N ILE A 13 -8.92 -17.99 13.01
CA ILE A 13 -8.98 -16.57 12.63
C ILE A 13 -9.63 -15.81 13.79
N LYS A 14 -8.96 -14.77 14.28
CA LYS A 14 -9.44 -13.85 15.31
C LYS A 14 -9.71 -12.50 14.65
N GLU A 15 -10.95 -12.29 14.21
CA GLU A 15 -11.38 -11.01 13.63
C GLU A 15 -11.59 -9.96 14.72
N HIS A 16 -11.40 -8.68 14.38
CA HIS A 16 -11.55 -7.54 15.31
C HIS A 16 -10.61 -7.55 16.52
N TRP A 17 -9.53 -8.32 16.46
CA TRP A 17 -8.48 -8.32 17.46
C TRP A 17 -7.30 -7.50 16.94
N THR A 18 -6.81 -6.58 17.75
CA THR A 18 -5.67 -5.73 17.39
C THR A 18 -4.45 -6.13 18.21
N MET A 19 -3.35 -6.46 17.55
CA MET A 19 -2.06 -6.62 18.22
C MET A 19 -1.59 -5.27 18.75
N VAL A 20 -1.35 -5.21 20.06
CA VAL A 20 -0.93 -3.98 20.75
C VAL A 20 0.49 -4.06 21.33
N ASP A 21 1.03 -5.28 21.45
CA ASP A 21 2.42 -5.49 21.86
C ASP A 21 2.92 -6.88 21.45
N ILE A 22 4.24 -7.07 21.59
CA ILE A 22 4.94 -8.34 21.41
C ILE A 22 5.39 -8.83 22.79
N LEU A 23 5.19 -10.10 23.10
CA LEU A 23 5.73 -10.74 24.29
C LEU A 23 7.19 -11.11 24.02
N CYS A 24 8.12 -10.31 24.54
CA CYS A 24 9.55 -10.46 24.34
C CYS A 24 10.29 -10.40 25.67
N GLU A 25 11.20 -11.35 25.90
CA GLU A 25 12.15 -11.34 27.00
C GLU A 25 13.46 -11.96 26.51
N ASP A 26 14.60 -11.39 26.91
CA ASP A 26 15.95 -11.87 26.55
C ASP A 26 16.15 -12.15 25.04
N ASN A 27 15.61 -11.26 24.20
CA ASN A 27 15.64 -11.37 22.73
C ASN A 27 14.89 -12.59 22.17
N VAL A 28 13.99 -13.19 22.94
CA VAL A 28 13.10 -14.28 22.52
C VAL A 28 11.66 -13.78 22.46
N CYS A 29 10.97 -14.08 21.36
CA CYS A 29 9.54 -13.79 21.21
C CYS A 29 8.71 -14.98 21.66
N TYR A 30 7.78 -14.77 22.56
CA TYR A 30 6.87 -15.80 23.10
C TYR A 30 5.43 -15.66 22.59
N GLY A 31 5.14 -14.63 21.80
CA GLY A 31 3.81 -14.37 21.31
C GLY A 31 3.48 -12.89 21.23
N VAL A 32 2.20 -12.55 21.40
CA VAL A 32 1.69 -11.19 21.26
C VAL A 32 0.68 -10.85 22.35
N VAL A 33 0.57 -9.56 22.65
CA VAL A 33 -0.56 -8.99 23.42
C VAL A 33 -1.57 -8.44 22.42
N VAL A 34 -2.81 -8.79 22.62
CA VAL A 34 -3.92 -8.37 21.74
C VAL A 34 -4.99 -7.64 22.53
N LYS A 35 -5.61 -6.67 21.88
CA LYS A 35 -6.81 -5.99 22.35
C LYS A 35 -8.01 -6.54 21.59
N LYS A 36 -9.00 -7.04 22.32
CA LYS A 36 -10.27 -7.54 21.76
C LYS A 36 -11.23 -6.40 21.46
N ASP A 37 -12.31 -6.71 20.79
CA ASP A 37 -13.35 -5.76 20.40
C ASP A 37 -14.04 -5.09 21.60
N ASP A 38 -14.16 -5.82 22.71
CA ASP A 38 -14.69 -5.32 24.00
C ASP A 38 -13.69 -4.43 24.77
N GLY A 39 -12.50 -4.18 24.18
CA GLY A 39 -11.44 -3.38 24.79
C GLY A 39 -10.55 -4.14 25.78
N THR A 40 -10.84 -5.39 26.11
CA THR A 40 -10.02 -6.20 27.03
C THR A 40 -8.71 -6.61 26.37
N LEU A 41 -7.66 -6.72 27.19
CA LEU A 41 -6.36 -7.23 26.74
C LEU A 41 -6.28 -8.73 27.00
N ASP A 42 -5.63 -9.43 26.11
CA ASP A 42 -5.34 -10.85 26.20
C ASP A 42 -3.97 -11.17 25.61
N THR A 43 -3.45 -12.36 25.85
CA THR A 43 -2.16 -12.82 25.34
C THR A 43 -2.35 -14.06 24.48
N ILE A 44 -1.62 -14.12 23.39
CA ILE A 44 -1.52 -15.32 22.54
C ILE A 44 -0.06 -15.75 22.54
N THR A 45 0.20 -16.90 23.16
CA THR A 45 1.55 -17.48 23.17
C THR A 45 1.77 -18.35 21.95
N ALA A 46 2.98 -18.27 21.38
CA ALA A 46 3.37 -19.04 20.20
C ALA A 46 4.87 -19.28 20.18
N ASN A 47 5.29 -20.40 19.59
CA ASN A 47 6.70 -20.68 19.35
C ASN A 47 7.29 -19.80 18.23
N TYR A 48 6.45 -19.33 17.31
CA TYR A 48 6.83 -18.45 16.20
C TYR A 48 5.75 -17.39 16.01
N THR A 49 6.17 -16.14 15.82
CA THR A 49 5.28 -15.02 15.54
C THR A 49 5.68 -14.39 14.22
N VAL A 50 4.74 -14.30 13.27
CA VAL A 50 4.95 -13.65 11.98
C VAL A 50 4.23 -12.31 11.96
N LEU A 51 4.99 -11.21 11.84
CA LEU A 51 4.45 -9.87 11.69
C LEU A 51 4.14 -9.61 10.22
N ALA A 52 2.88 -9.63 9.84
CA ALA A 52 2.39 -9.44 8.47
C ALA A 52 1.34 -8.33 8.38
N SER A 53 1.45 -7.30 9.22
CA SER A 53 0.47 -6.22 9.38
C SER A 53 0.52 -5.14 8.29
N GLY A 54 1.35 -5.32 7.26
CA GLY A 54 1.55 -4.32 6.21
C GLY A 54 2.53 -3.20 6.61
N GLY A 55 2.55 -2.15 5.80
CA GLY A 55 3.49 -1.05 5.95
C GLY A 55 2.87 0.23 6.52
N ILE A 56 3.43 1.37 6.12
CA ILE A 56 3.07 2.71 6.62
C ILE A 56 2.26 3.54 5.62
N GLY A 57 1.74 2.93 4.56
CA GLY A 57 1.10 3.68 3.47
C GLY A 57 -0.08 4.55 3.89
N GLY A 58 -0.75 4.21 5.00
CA GLY A 58 -1.90 4.96 5.51
C GLY A 58 -1.58 6.34 6.09
N ILE A 59 -0.30 6.63 6.41
CA ILE A 59 0.10 7.95 6.94
C ILE A 59 0.24 9.03 5.86
N TYR A 60 0.30 8.64 4.59
CA TYR A 60 0.43 9.58 3.48
C TYR A 60 -0.94 10.14 3.06
N ARG A 61 -0.99 11.43 2.74
CA ARG A 61 -2.22 12.10 2.29
C ARG A 61 -2.83 11.43 1.06
N TYR A 62 -2.01 11.11 0.08
CA TYR A 62 -2.42 10.38 -1.12
C TYR A 62 -1.79 9.00 -1.10
N SER A 63 -2.61 7.97 -0.92
CA SER A 63 -2.15 6.59 -0.82
C SER A 63 -3.19 5.63 -1.39
N THR A 64 -2.72 4.57 -2.01
CA THR A 64 -3.55 3.44 -2.42
C THR A 64 -3.79 2.43 -1.30
N ASN A 65 -3.15 2.63 -0.15
CA ASN A 65 -3.36 1.83 1.06
C ASN A 65 -4.50 2.41 1.91
N TYR A 66 -5.12 1.56 2.73
CA TYR A 66 -6.08 1.99 3.72
C TYR A 66 -5.44 2.81 4.83
N ARG A 67 -6.19 3.74 5.42
CA ARG A 67 -5.71 4.67 6.47
C ARG A 67 -5.23 3.99 7.74
N HIS A 68 -5.74 2.81 8.06
CA HIS A 68 -5.32 2.04 9.23
C HIS A 68 -3.94 1.37 9.08
N LEU A 69 -3.32 1.40 7.90
CA LEU A 69 -1.96 0.87 7.70
C LEU A 69 -0.92 1.90 8.13
N THR A 70 -0.73 2.04 9.42
CA THR A 70 0.10 3.08 10.07
C THR A 70 1.47 2.59 10.53
N GLY A 71 1.81 1.31 10.26
CA GLY A 71 3.11 0.74 10.58
C GLY A 71 3.23 0.26 12.02
N ASP A 72 2.15 -0.16 12.63
CA ASP A 72 2.09 -0.53 14.05
C ASP A 72 3.10 -1.61 14.43
N ALA A 73 3.23 -2.68 13.61
CA ALA A 73 4.24 -3.71 13.87
C ALA A 73 5.68 -3.19 13.73
N ILE A 74 5.92 -2.20 12.86
CA ILE A 74 7.22 -1.53 12.75
C ILE A 74 7.52 -0.75 14.03
N ALA A 75 6.54 -0.02 14.55
CA ALA A 75 6.67 0.72 15.80
C ALA A 75 6.92 -0.22 16.99
N LEU A 76 6.21 -1.35 17.07
CA LEU A 76 6.41 -2.36 18.10
C LEU A 76 7.81 -3.01 17.99
N ALA A 77 8.27 -3.32 16.79
CA ALA A 77 9.62 -3.83 16.58
C ALA A 77 10.68 -2.87 17.11
N LEU A 78 10.56 -1.57 16.81
CA LEU A 78 11.45 -0.53 17.35
C LEU A 78 11.37 -0.45 18.88
N LYS A 79 10.18 -0.51 19.46
CA LYS A 79 9.96 -0.49 20.92
C LYS A 79 10.74 -1.62 21.63
N HIS A 80 10.82 -2.78 21.00
CA HIS A 80 11.51 -3.96 21.52
C HIS A 80 12.97 -4.09 21.06
N GLY A 81 13.55 -3.05 20.46
CA GLY A 81 14.95 -3.04 20.03
C GLY A 81 15.25 -3.92 18.84
N ILE A 82 14.23 -4.35 18.08
CA ILE A 82 14.41 -5.14 16.88
C ILE A 82 14.93 -4.24 15.76
N GLU A 83 16.03 -4.65 15.14
CA GLU A 83 16.65 -3.90 14.04
C GLU A 83 15.71 -3.83 12.82
N LEU A 84 15.50 -2.60 12.32
CA LEU A 84 14.77 -2.37 11.08
C LEU A 84 15.72 -2.07 9.94
N LYS A 85 15.41 -2.58 8.75
CA LYS A 85 16.17 -2.32 7.52
C LYS A 85 15.29 -1.63 6.48
N ASN A 86 15.91 -0.78 5.65
CA ASN A 86 15.29 -0.15 4.49
C ASN A 86 14.02 0.68 4.85
N THR A 87 14.00 1.32 5.99
CA THR A 87 12.84 2.12 6.47
C THR A 87 12.52 3.31 5.58
N ASN A 88 13.43 3.69 4.69
CA ASN A 88 13.26 4.72 3.66
C ASN A 88 12.70 4.17 2.34
N TYR A 89 12.45 2.86 2.24
CA TYR A 89 11.95 2.24 1.02
C TYR A 89 10.42 2.33 0.97
N VAL A 90 9.93 3.45 0.42
CA VAL A 90 8.51 3.65 0.14
C VAL A 90 8.32 3.66 -1.37
N GLN A 91 7.57 2.68 -1.89
CA GLN A 91 7.26 2.63 -3.31
C GLN A 91 6.14 3.62 -3.64
N ILE A 92 6.40 4.51 -4.60
CA ILE A 92 5.39 5.41 -5.15
C ILE A 92 4.85 4.78 -6.44
N HIS A 93 3.53 4.56 -6.49
CA HIS A 93 2.87 4.16 -7.73
C HIS A 93 2.61 5.42 -8.59
N PRO A 94 3.03 5.44 -9.87
CA PRO A 94 2.97 6.64 -10.69
C PRO A 94 1.55 7.08 -11.08
N THR A 95 0.60 6.14 -11.14
CA THR A 95 -0.74 6.41 -11.65
C THR A 95 -1.85 6.06 -10.64
N THR A 96 -2.51 7.09 -10.14
CA THR A 96 -3.74 7.00 -9.34
C THR A 96 -4.77 7.97 -9.92
N PHE A 97 -6.05 7.67 -9.72
CA PHE A 97 -7.11 8.58 -10.13
C PHE A 97 -7.06 9.85 -9.29
N TYR A 98 -7.01 11.01 -9.97
CA TYR A 98 -7.05 12.30 -9.31
C TYR A 98 -8.46 12.65 -8.85
N THR A 99 -8.59 13.14 -7.63
CA THR A 99 -9.84 13.67 -7.07
C THR A 99 -9.52 14.85 -6.15
N GLU A 100 -10.34 15.87 -6.19
CA GLU A 100 -10.27 17.02 -5.28
C GLU A 100 -10.80 16.67 -3.88
N ASN A 101 -11.67 15.67 -3.79
CA ASN A 101 -12.23 15.22 -2.53
C ASN A 101 -11.27 14.25 -1.83
N GLU A 102 -11.15 14.40 -0.51
CA GLU A 102 -10.43 13.42 0.29
C GLU A 102 -11.20 12.09 0.28
N THR A 103 -10.50 11.04 -0.09
CA THR A 103 -11.01 9.66 -0.07
C THR A 103 -10.23 8.86 0.96
N ASP A 104 -10.81 7.77 1.44
CA ASP A 104 -10.13 6.87 2.37
C ASP A 104 -8.82 6.32 1.76
N ARG A 105 -8.85 6.01 0.46
CA ARG A 105 -7.67 5.67 -0.32
C ARG A 105 -7.80 6.12 -1.77
N SER A 106 -6.66 6.45 -2.40
CA SER A 106 -6.62 6.77 -3.83
C SER A 106 -6.93 5.53 -4.66
N PHE A 107 -7.78 5.68 -5.68
CA PHE A 107 -8.04 4.60 -6.62
C PHE A 107 -6.80 4.34 -7.49
N LEU A 108 -6.30 3.11 -7.42
CA LEU A 108 -5.13 2.69 -8.19
C LEU A 108 -5.52 2.46 -9.65
N ILE A 109 -4.84 3.12 -10.57
CA ILE A 109 -4.86 2.76 -11.99
C ILE A 109 -3.74 1.75 -12.20
N SER A 110 -4.11 0.50 -12.54
CA SER A 110 -3.15 -0.60 -12.68
C SER A 110 -2.03 -0.26 -13.66
N GLU A 111 -0.84 -0.78 -13.39
CA GLU A 111 0.29 -0.67 -14.32
C GLU A 111 0.03 -1.36 -15.66
N SER A 112 -0.81 -2.40 -15.66
CA SER A 112 -1.23 -3.07 -16.89
C SER A 112 -1.85 -2.12 -17.92
N VAL A 113 -2.58 -1.08 -17.46
CA VAL A 113 -3.16 -0.06 -18.36
C VAL A 113 -2.08 0.65 -19.20
N ARG A 114 -0.92 0.94 -18.60
CA ARG A 114 0.23 1.49 -19.32
C ARG A 114 0.92 0.41 -20.17
N GLY A 115 1.00 -0.81 -19.65
CA GLY A 115 1.52 -1.97 -20.37
C GLY A 115 0.72 -2.30 -21.64
N GLU A 116 -0.61 -2.09 -21.62
CA GLU A 116 -1.51 -2.27 -22.77
C GLU A 116 -1.47 -1.10 -23.76
N GLY A 117 -0.71 -0.04 -23.48
CA GLY A 117 -0.46 1.05 -24.44
C GLY A 117 -1.09 2.39 -24.07
N ALA A 118 -1.62 2.58 -22.86
CA ALA A 118 -2.04 3.91 -22.41
C ALA A 118 -0.86 4.87 -22.31
N VAL A 119 -1.08 6.12 -22.72
CA VAL A 119 -0.05 7.16 -22.76
C VAL A 119 -0.33 8.30 -21.81
N LEU A 120 0.73 8.86 -21.24
CA LEU A 120 0.68 10.03 -20.37
C LEU A 120 0.76 11.32 -21.17
N LEU A 121 -0.22 12.20 -20.96
CA LEU A 121 -0.36 13.46 -21.70
C LEU A 121 -0.30 14.66 -20.74
N ASP A 122 0.30 15.74 -21.22
CA ASP A 122 0.35 17.03 -20.57
C ASP A 122 -0.96 17.84 -20.76
N LYS A 123 -1.02 19.06 -20.27
CA LYS A 123 -2.19 19.95 -20.41
C LYS A 123 -2.52 20.32 -21.87
N LYS A 124 -1.59 20.15 -22.81
CA LYS A 124 -1.80 20.35 -24.23
C LYS A 124 -2.20 19.08 -24.96
N MET A 125 -2.36 17.97 -24.22
CA MET A 125 -2.62 16.63 -24.76
C MET A 125 -1.45 16.08 -25.60
N GLU A 126 -0.22 16.48 -25.26
CA GLU A 126 1.02 15.98 -25.87
C GLU A 126 1.67 14.94 -24.95
N ARG A 127 2.15 13.84 -25.52
CA ARG A 127 2.88 12.80 -24.78
C ARG A 127 4.23 13.35 -24.34
N PHE A 128 4.58 13.17 -23.06
CA PHE A 128 5.78 13.78 -22.47
C PHE A 128 6.81 12.79 -21.92
N THR A 129 6.49 11.50 -21.85
CA THR A 129 7.38 10.46 -21.29
C THR A 129 7.16 9.12 -21.96
N ASP A 130 8.08 8.17 -21.69
CA ASP A 130 7.87 6.74 -21.94
C ASP A 130 7.29 6.09 -20.68
N GLU A 131 6.07 5.59 -20.78
CA GLU A 131 5.29 5.04 -19.68
C GLU A 131 5.80 3.69 -19.17
N LEU A 132 6.64 3.00 -19.94
CA LEU A 132 7.20 1.69 -19.61
C LEU A 132 8.52 1.77 -18.82
N GLN A 133 9.02 2.98 -18.58
CA GLN A 133 10.17 3.20 -17.70
C GLN A 133 9.88 2.74 -16.27
N PRO A 134 10.92 2.49 -15.43
CA PRO A 134 10.76 2.19 -14.01
C PRO A 134 9.84 3.19 -13.29
N ARG A 135 9.07 2.71 -12.31
CA ARG A 135 8.04 3.51 -11.61
C ARG A 135 8.55 4.82 -11.02
N ASP A 136 9.77 4.83 -10.49
CA ASP A 136 10.40 6.05 -9.95
C ASP A 136 10.73 7.07 -11.04
N VAL A 137 11.14 6.61 -12.22
CA VAL A 137 11.40 7.46 -13.38
C VAL A 137 10.09 8.09 -13.87
N VAL A 138 9.06 7.27 -14.11
CA VAL A 138 7.74 7.77 -14.55
C VAL A 138 7.17 8.75 -13.53
N THR A 139 7.24 8.45 -12.23
CA THR A 139 6.77 9.36 -11.17
C THR A 139 7.50 10.70 -11.22
N ARG A 140 8.81 10.69 -11.44
CA ARG A 140 9.64 11.90 -11.53
C ARG A 140 9.25 12.77 -12.73
N GLU A 141 9.05 12.14 -13.89
CA GLU A 141 8.62 12.86 -15.10
C GLU A 141 7.20 13.43 -14.96
N ILE A 142 6.27 12.69 -14.36
CA ILE A 142 4.93 13.20 -14.02
C ILE A 142 5.03 14.44 -13.13
N ARG A 143 5.79 14.39 -12.02
CA ARG A 143 5.94 15.52 -11.10
C ARG A 143 6.57 16.74 -11.79
N LYS A 144 7.55 16.50 -12.64
CA LYS A 144 8.20 17.56 -13.44
C LYS A 144 7.22 18.21 -14.42
N GLN A 145 6.38 17.40 -15.09
CA GLN A 145 5.38 17.89 -16.01
C GLN A 145 4.28 18.68 -15.28
N MET A 146 3.75 18.17 -14.17
CA MET A 146 2.78 18.86 -13.32
C MET A 146 3.29 20.24 -12.90
N LYS A 147 4.56 20.33 -12.47
CA LYS A 147 5.20 21.61 -12.11
C LYS A 147 5.30 22.56 -13.31
N LYS A 148 5.64 22.05 -14.48
CA LYS A 148 5.74 22.85 -15.73
C LYS A 148 4.38 23.37 -16.17
N ASP A 149 3.34 22.55 -16.03
CA ASP A 149 1.97 22.87 -16.45
C ASP A 149 1.21 23.71 -15.42
N GLY A 150 1.68 23.74 -14.17
CA GLY A 150 0.97 24.38 -13.05
C GLY A 150 -0.30 23.63 -12.68
N THR A 151 -0.29 22.28 -12.76
CA THR A 151 -1.44 21.40 -12.49
C THR A 151 -1.09 20.40 -11.40
N ASP A 152 -2.11 19.87 -10.71
CA ASP A 152 -1.97 18.81 -9.71
C ASP A 152 -2.16 17.39 -10.28
N PHE A 153 -2.32 17.29 -11.60
CA PHE A 153 -2.51 16.02 -12.30
C PHE A 153 -1.98 16.07 -13.72
N VAL A 154 -1.86 14.90 -14.35
CA VAL A 154 -1.63 14.69 -15.78
C VAL A 154 -2.73 13.80 -16.32
N TRP A 155 -2.87 13.71 -17.63
CA TRP A 155 -3.85 12.85 -18.27
C TRP A 155 -3.25 11.48 -18.58
N LEU A 156 -4.02 10.40 -18.35
CA LEU A 156 -3.72 9.06 -18.84
C LEU A 156 -4.74 8.71 -19.92
N SER A 157 -4.29 8.62 -21.16
CA SER A 157 -5.16 8.34 -22.31
C SER A 157 -5.08 6.88 -22.70
N MET A 158 -6.22 6.21 -22.70
CA MET A 158 -6.37 4.83 -23.21
C MET A 158 -6.73 4.76 -24.70
N LYS A 159 -6.81 5.91 -25.40
CA LYS A 159 -7.15 5.96 -26.84
C LYS A 159 -6.25 5.11 -27.74
N PRO A 160 -4.95 4.92 -27.44
CA PRO A 160 -4.10 4.04 -28.26
C PRO A 160 -4.36 2.55 -28.06
N ILE A 161 -5.07 2.15 -27.01
CA ILE A 161 -5.38 0.74 -26.70
C ILE A 161 -6.51 0.29 -27.61
N ASP A 162 -6.38 -0.93 -28.16
CA ASP A 162 -7.43 -1.52 -28.98
C ASP A 162 -8.71 -1.71 -28.15
N ARG A 163 -9.85 -1.43 -28.77
CA ARG A 163 -11.15 -1.49 -28.11
C ARG A 163 -11.53 -2.89 -27.63
N GLU A 164 -11.14 -3.94 -28.36
CA GLU A 164 -11.36 -5.33 -27.98
C GLU A 164 -10.58 -5.70 -26.70
N GLN A 165 -9.39 -5.10 -26.48
CA GLN A 165 -8.59 -5.28 -25.25
C GLN A 165 -9.18 -4.54 -24.05
N LEU A 166 -9.90 -3.43 -24.27
CA LEU A 166 -10.54 -2.68 -23.19
C LEU A 166 -11.83 -3.34 -22.68
N GLU A 167 -12.45 -4.20 -23.46
CA GLU A 167 -13.72 -4.88 -23.13
C GLU A 167 -13.50 -6.31 -22.59
N SER A 168 -12.25 -6.84 -22.58
CA SER A 168 -11.86 -8.16 -22.06
C SER A 168 -11.44 -8.11 -20.61
#